data_46b1480cb930c99904ccbe71605adac2
#
_entry.id   46b1480cb930c99904ccbe71605adac2
#
_cell.length_a   1.000
_cell.length_b   1.000
_cell.length_c   1.000
_cell.angle_alpha   90.00
_cell.angle_beta   90.00
_cell.angle_gamma   90.00
#
_symmetry.space_group_name_H-M   'P 1'
#
loop_
_entity.id
_entity.type
_entity.pdbx_description
1 polymer ?
#
loop_
_entity_poly.entity_id
_entity_poly.type
_entity_poly.pdbx_seq_one_letter_code
_entity_poly.pdbx_strand_id
1 'polypeptide(L)' 'MPSPEVPIIIKRYAGRRLYNTATATYVTLDDLAGMVRMGEDFVVHDPAAGTDVTRSILKLITSPITEH' A
#
# COMPACT_ATOMS: atom_id res chain seq x y z
N MET A 1 -8.60 11.39 -17.87
CA MET A 1 -7.50 10.52 -17.93
C MET A 1 -7.85 9.16 -17.41
N PRO A 2 -7.64 8.19 -18.16
CA PRO A 2 -8.02 6.86 -17.71
C PRO A 2 -7.15 6.41 -16.55
N SER A 3 -7.74 5.68 -15.67
CA SER A 3 -6.97 5.09 -14.61
C SER A 3 -6.06 4.03 -15.21
N PRO A 4 -4.94 3.81 -14.59
CA PRO A 4 -4.06 2.76 -15.06
C PRO A 4 -4.76 1.43 -14.88
N GLU A 5 -4.55 0.56 -15.84
CA GLU A 5 -5.12 -0.76 -15.74
C GLU A 5 -4.34 -1.65 -14.82
N VAL A 6 -3.11 -1.24 -14.51
CA VAL A 6 -2.24 -2.01 -13.64
C VAL A 6 -2.10 -1.22 -12.35
N PRO A 7 -2.41 -1.82 -11.22
CA PRO A 7 -2.26 -1.11 -9.95
C PRO A 7 -0.79 -0.82 -9.66
N ILE A 8 -0.58 0.18 -8.85
CA ILE A 8 0.76 0.53 -8.40
C ILE A 8 1.25 -0.58 -7.50
N ILE A 9 2.47 -1.03 -7.74
CA ILE A 9 3.06 -2.09 -6.93
C ILE A 9 3.87 -1.47 -5.81
N ILE A 10 3.51 -1.82 -4.59
CA ILE A 10 4.24 -1.42 -3.39
C ILE A 10 4.91 -2.66 -2.84
N LYS A 11 6.19 -2.59 -2.55
CA LYS A 11 6.91 -3.70 -1.98
C LYS A 11 7.18 -3.43 -0.52
N ARG A 12 6.91 -4.43 0.32
CA ARG A 12 7.16 -4.32 1.75
C ARG A 12 8.47 -5.02 2.08
N TYR A 13 9.36 -4.30 2.73
CA TYR A 13 10.64 -4.83 3.14
C TYR A 13 10.72 -4.94 4.65
N ALA A 14 11.77 -5.55 5.14
CA ALA A 14 11.99 -5.69 6.56
C ALA A 14 11.95 -4.34 7.25
N GLY A 15 11.46 -4.30 8.48
CA GLY A 15 11.36 -3.06 9.20
C GLY A 15 10.18 -2.21 8.80
N ARG A 16 9.20 -2.82 8.14
CA ARG A 16 7.98 -2.15 7.73
C ARG A 16 8.21 -1.07 6.68
N ARG A 17 9.25 -1.21 5.91
CA ARG A 17 9.51 -0.27 4.84
C ARG A 17 8.62 -0.60 3.66
N LEU A 18 7.98 0.43 3.12
CA LEU A 18 7.12 0.29 1.97
C LEU A 18 7.74 1.08 0.83
N TYR A 19 7.94 0.41 -0.29
CA TYR A 19 8.60 1.01 -1.44
C TYR A 19 7.63 1.07 -2.60
N ASN A 20 7.38 2.28 -3.09
CA ASN A 20 6.50 2.48 -4.24
C ASN A 20 7.34 2.35 -5.50
N THR A 21 7.11 1.27 -6.25
CA THR A 21 7.92 1.02 -7.45
C THR A 21 7.56 1.95 -8.60
N ALA A 22 6.39 2.56 -8.57
CA ALA A 22 6.00 3.48 -9.64
C ALA A 22 6.73 4.80 -9.52
N THR A 23 6.97 5.27 -8.30
CA THR A 23 7.66 6.53 -8.07
C THR A 23 9.10 6.35 -7.63
N ALA A 24 9.49 5.10 -7.38
CA ALA A 24 10.84 4.77 -6.91
C ALA A 24 11.18 5.48 -5.60
N THR A 25 10.20 5.54 -4.70
CA THR A 25 10.40 6.19 -3.41
C THR A 25 9.81 5.35 -2.30
N TYR A 26 10.34 5.52 -1.10
CA TYR A 26 9.73 4.91 0.07
C TYR A 26 8.51 5.72 0.48
N VAL A 27 7.50 5.02 0.96
CA VAL A 27 6.26 5.65 1.37
C VAL A 27 5.90 5.14 2.76
N THR A 28 4.99 5.85 3.40
CA THR A 28 4.50 5.47 4.72
C THR A 28 3.07 4.98 4.61
N LEU A 29 2.55 4.45 5.72
CA LEU A 29 1.15 4.07 5.75
C LEU A 29 0.25 5.28 5.51
N ASP A 30 0.65 6.45 5.99
CA ASP A 30 -0.12 7.66 5.73
C ASP A 30 -0.17 7.97 4.25
N ASP A 31 0.93 7.74 3.55
CA ASP A 31 0.95 7.95 2.11
C ASP A 31 -0.03 7.02 1.42
N LEU A 32 -0.05 5.75 1.83
CA LEU A 32 -0.97 4.79 1.25
C LEU A 32 -2.41 5.15 1.60
N ALA A 33 -2.66 5.64 2.80
CA ALA A 33 -4.00 6.09 3.17
C ALA A 33 -4.45 7.22 2.26
N GLY A 34 -3.53 8.11 1.90
CA GLY A 34 -3.84 9.18 0.97
C GLY A 34 -4.23 8.64 -0.39
N MET A 35 -3.52 7.60 -0.84
CA MET A 35 -3.85 6.97 -2.12
C MET A 35 -5.25 6.36 -2.09
N VAL A 36 -5.61 5.74 -0.99
CA VAL A 36 -6.95 5.17 -0.85
C VAL A 36 -8.01 6.27 -0.94
N ARG A 37 -7.77 7.38 -0.25
CA ARG A 37 -8.72 8.49 -0.28
C ARG A 37 -8.86 9.08 -1.67
N MET A 38 -7.80 9.02 -2.45
CA MET A 38 -7.83 9.55 -3.81
C MET A 38 -8.32 8.54 -4.83
N GLY A 39 -8.66 7.34 -4.38
CA GLY A 39 -9.19 6.33 -5.29
C GLY A 39 -8.14 5.64 -6.12
N GLU A 40 -6.88 5.70 -5.72
CA GLU A 40 -5.82 5.04 -6.46
C GLU A 40 -5.69 3.59 -6.02
N ASP A 41 -5.49 2.72 -6.99
CA ASP A 41 -5.32 1.31 -6.70
C ASP A 41 -3.86 0.97 -6.50
N PHE A 42 -3.58 0.12 -5.52
CA PHE A 42 -2.23 -0.39 -5.33
C PHE A 42 -2.30 -1.80 -4.78
N VAL A 43 -1.19 -2.50 -4.93
CA VAL A 43 -1.02 -3.84 -4.40
C VAL A 43 0.24 -3.81 -3.56
N VAL A 44 0.19 -4.37 -2.37
CA VAL A 44 1.36 -4.46 -1.50
C VAL A 44 1.83 -5.91 -1.48
N HIS A 45 3.05 -6.12 -1.88
CA HIS A 45 3.64 -7.44 -1.99
C HIS A 45 4.85 -7.55 -1.08
N ASP A 46 4.94 -8.64 -0.37
CA ASP A 46 6.08 -8.93 0.49
C ASP A 46 6.99 -9.92 -0.23
N PRO A 47 8.09 -9.44 -0.84
CA PRO A 47 8.94 -10.34 -1.60
C PRO A 47 9.66 -11.38 -0.73
N ALA A 48 9.91 -11.06 0.53
CA ALA A 48 10.58 -12.03 1.41
C ALA A 48 9.67 -13.21 1.70
N ALA A 49 8.38 -12.96 1.90
CA ALA A 49 7.41 -14.01 2.17
C ALA A 49 6.80 -14.55 0.88
N GLY A 50 6.94 -13.84 -0.22
CA GLY A 50 6.35 -14.24 -1.48
C GLY A 50 4.83 -14.14 -1.50
N THR A 51 4.27 -13.25 -0.69
CA THR A 51 2.82 -13.16 -0.55
C THR A 51 2.36 -11.73 -0.77
N ASP A 52 1.08 -11.63 -1.12
CA ASP A 52 0.39 -10.37 -1.27
C ASP A 52 -0.17 -10.00 0.09
N VAL A 53 0.25 -8.86 0.60
CA VAL A 53 -0.18 -8.40 1.93
C VAL A 53 -1.06 -7.17 1.84
N THR A 54 -1.64 -6.92 0.67
CA THR A 54 -2.46 -5.75 0.44
C THR A 54 -3.59 -5.65 1.45
N ARG A 55 -4.29 -6.74 1.67
CA ARG A 55 -5.43 -6.72 2.58
C ARG A 55 -4.99 -6.37 4.00
N SER A 56 -3.86 -6.92 4.43
CA SER A 56 -3.34 -6.62 5.76
C SER A 56 -3.02 -5.13 5.90
N ILE A 57 -2.40 -4.57 4.87
CA ILE A 57 -2.06 -3.15 4.87
C ILE A 57 -3.32 -2.30 4.87
N LEU A 58 -4.30 -2.66 4.05
CA LEU A 58 -5.54 -1.90 4.01
C LEU A 58 -6.26 -1.90 5.35
N LYS A 59 -6.21 -3.00 6.06
CA LYS A 59 -6.79 -3.04 7.38
C LYS A 59 -6.12 -2.07 8.34
N LEU A 60 -4.81 -1.95 8.24
CA LEU A 60 -4.09 -1.01 9.10
C LEU A 60 -4.47 0.42 8.78
N ILE A 61 -4.71 0.71 7.52
CA ILE A 61 -5.01 2.06 7.07
C ILE A 61 -6.44 2.45 7.37
N THR A 62 -7.37 1.54 7.08
CA THR A 62 -8.79 1.86 7.13
C THR A 62 -9.46 1.40 8.40
N SER A 63 -8.75 0.69 9.25
CA SER A 63 -9.33 0.20 10.49
C SER A 63 -9.81 1.37 11.33
N PRO A 64 -11.06 1.39 11.72
CA PRO A 64 -11.52 2.44 12.63
C PRO A 64 -10.87 2.20 13.96
N ILE A 65 -10.63 3.22 14.55
CA ILE A 65 -9.96 3.04 15.81
C ILE A 65 -10.98 2.94 16.89
N THR A 66 -11.53 2.67 16.85
CA THR A 66 -12.20 2.72 17.43
C THR A 66 -12.58 2.43 18.32
N GLU A 67 -12.41 2.55 18.27
CA GLU A 67 -12.64 2.35 18.72
C GLU A 67 -12.99 2.25 19.39
N HIS A 68 -13.24 2.50 19.87
CA HIS A 68 -13.44 2.37 20.34
C HIS A 68 -13.59 2.49 20.73
#